data_891dc4c80afc756b945d10badf8f738e
#
_entry.id   891dc4c80afc756b945d10badf8f738e
#
_cell.length_a   1.000
_cell.length_b   1.000
_cell.length_c   1.000
_cell.angle_alpha   90.00
_cell.angle_beta   90.00
_cell.angle_gamma   90.00
#
_symmetry.space_group_name_H-M   'P 1'
#
loop_
_entity.id
_entity.type
_entity.pdbx_description
1 polymer ?
#
loop_
_entity_poly.entity_id
_entity_poly.type
_entity_poly.pdbx_seq_one_letter_code
_entity_poly.pdbx_strand_id
1 'polypeptide(L)'
;MSASTQTVPGRKHTEVAVGILIDPQGQLLLSTRPEGKPYAGFWEFPGGKIEAGESVEQALRRELQEELGITIDAAQIWRVTEHDYPHALVRLHWCKVFAWQGDFEMREGQAMRWQQLPLDVAPVLPGALPVLEWMAEERGLGAQAAAARTTL
;
A
#
# COMPACT_ATOMS: atom_id res chain seq x y z
N MET A 1 -20.89 -2.76 -15.90
CA MET A 1 -20.13 -3.42 -15.76
C MET A 1 -19.10 -3.21 -16.03
N SER A 2 -18.78 -3.25 -15.58
CA SER A 2 -17.74 -2.85 -15.89
C SER A 2 -16.87 -3.66 -16.52
N ALA A 3 -16.19 -3.09 -17.25
CA ALA A 3 -15.25 -3.76 -18.00
C ALA A 3 -14.19 -4.38 -17.21
N SER A 4 -14.11 -4.01 -15.99
CA SER A 4 -13.09 -4.60 -15.17
C SER A 4 -13.22 -6.08 -15.12
N THR A 5 -14.40 -6.57 -15.39
CA THR A 5 -14.60 -7.99 -15.40
C THR A 5 -14.04 -8.65 -16.64
N GLN A 6 -13.44 -7.88 -17.51
CA GLN A 6 -12.88 -8.45 -18.71
C GLN A 6 -11.61 -9.24 -18.48
N THR A 7 -11.11 -9.26 -17.27
CA THR A 7 -9.94 -10.03 -16.98
C THR A 7 -10.25 -11.51 -17.11
N VAL A 8 -9.27 -12.35 -16.87
CA VAL A 8 -9.36 -13.78 -17.10
C VAL A 8 -10.62 -14.37 -16.47
N PRO A 9 -11.42 -15.08 -17.23
CA PRO A 9 -12.63 -15.70 -16.68
C PRO A 9 -12.30 -16.61 -15.50
N GLY A 10 -13.13 -16.53 -14.46
CA GLY A 10 -12.95 -17.32 -13.27
C GLY A 10 -11.99 -16.78 -12.28
N ARG A 11 -11.29 -15.69 -12.62
CA ARG A 11 -10.32 -15.09 -11.74
C ARG A 11 -10.99 -14.05 -10.88
N LYS A 12 -10.97 -14.27 -9.58
CA LYS A 12 -11.62 -13.37 -8.64
C LYS A 12 -10.62 -12.34 -8.14
N HIS A 13 -11.16 -11.18 -7.75
CA HIS A 13 -10.34 -10.17 -7.11
C HIS A 13 -9.99 -10.61 -5.69
N THR A 14 -8.75 -10.38 -5.32
CA THR A 14 -8.34 -10.43 -3.93
C THR A 14 -8.48 -9.00 -3.41
N GLU A 15 -9.30 -8.82 -2.39
CA GLU A 15 -9.55 -7.50 -1.81
C GLU A 15 -8.46 -7.21 -0.78
N VAL A 16 -7.82 -6.06 -0.89
CA VAL A 16 -6.68 -5.71 -0.04
C VAL A 16 -6.88 -4.31 0.52
N ALA A 17 -6.68 -4.15 1.82
CA ALA A 17 -6.67 -2.84 2.46
C ALA A 17 -5.23 -2.38 2.58
N VAL A 18 -4.96 -1.15 2.15
CA VAL A 18 -3.60 -0.61 2.13
C VAL A 18 -3.57 0.72 2.87
N GLY A 19 -2.59 0.88 3.74
CA GLY A 19 -2.45 2.09 4.53
C GLY A 19 -1.31 2.96 4.05
N ILE A 20 -1.63 4.22 3.75
CA ILE A 20 -0.62 5.23 3.48
C ILE A 20 -0.48 6.01 4.78
N LEU A 21 0.51 5.64 5.59
CA LEU A 21 0.77 6.33 6.83
C LEU A 21 1.58 7.58 6.52
N ILE A 22 1.07 8.71 6.98
CA ILE A 22 1.67 10.02 6.68
C ILE A 22 2.00 10.67 8.02
N ASP A 23 3.28 10.95 8.23
CA ASP A 23 3.71 11.55 9.48
C ASP A 23 3.53 13.08 9.45
N PRO A 24 3.79 13.78 10.56
CA PRO A 24 3.58 15.25 10.59
C PRO A 24 4.42 16.02 9.58
N GLN A 25 5.52 15.44 9.09
CA GLN A 25 6.33 16.09 8.06
C GLN A 25 5.90 15.69 6.65
N GLY A 26 4.82 14.92 6.52
CA GLY A 26 4.33 14.51 5.22
C GLY A 26 5.06 13.30 4.64
N GLN A 27 5.89 12.63 5.43
CA GLN A 27 6.60 11.46 4.93
C GLN A 27 5.69 10.25 4.91
N LEU A 28 5.96 9.35 3.98
CA LEU A 28 5.16 8.15 3.73
C LEU A 28 5.93 6.94 4.21
N LEU A 29 5.24 6.01 4.87
CA LEU A 29 5.89 4.80 5.35
C LEU A 29 5.81 3.71 4.30
N LEU A 30 6.98 3.20 3.89
CA LEU A 30 7.07 2.03 3.03
C LEU A 30 7.87 0.94 3.73
N SER A 31 7.56 -0.31 3.38
CA SER A 31 8.29 -1.44 3.92
C SER A 31 8.52 -2.46 2.81
N THR A 32 9.47 -3.37 3.03
CA THR A 32 9.76 -4.40 2.04
C THR A 32 8.84 -5.60 2.22
N ARG A 33 8.51 -6.24 1.10
CA ARG A 33 7.73 -7.47 1.16
C ARG A 33 8.63 -8.56 1.74
N PRO A 34 8.10 -9.34 2.69
CA PRO A 34 8.90 -10.36 3.35
C PRO A 34 9.25 -11.51 2.42
N GLU A 35 10.26 -12.26 2.80
CA GLU A 35 10.66 -13.45 2.06
C GLU A 35 9.53 -14.46 2.03
N GLY A 36 9.48 -15.23 0.95
CA GLY A 36 8.44 -16.22 0.78
C GLY A 36 7.20 -15.70 0.07
N LYS A 37 7.10 -14.39 -0.12
CA LYS A 37 5.98 -13.81 -0.87
C LYS A 37 6.42 -13.43 -2.28
N PRO A 38 5.49 -13.39 -3.23
CA PRO A 38 5.82 -12.84 -4.55
C PRO A 38 6.36 -11.43 -4.42
N TYR A 39 7.35 -11.10 -5.24
CA TYR A 39 7.99 -9.79 -5.21
C TYR A 39 8.71 -9.50 -3.89
N ALA A 40 9.23 -10.54 -3.23
CA ALA A 40 9.98 -10.35 -1.99
C ALA A 40 11.07 -9.29 -2.19
N GLY A 41 11.22 -8.40 -1.21
CA GLY A 41 12.21 -7.34 -1.28
C GLY A 41 11.75 -6.06 -1.96
N PHE A 42 10.63 -6.10 -2.70
CA PHE A 42 10.05 -4.88 -3.27
C PHE A 42 9.45 -4.03 -2.15
N TRP A 43 9.50 -2.71 -2.33
CA TRP A 43 8.93 -1.78 -1.37
C TRP A 43 7.45 -1.57 -1.64
N GLU A 44 6.67 -1.50 -0.58
CA GLU A 44 5.22 -1.37 -0.68
C GLU A 44 4.69 -0.59 0.50
N PHE A 45 3.45 -0.12 0.38
CA PHE A 45 2.72 0.40 1.52
C PHE A 45 2.19 -0.78 2.33
N PRO A 46 2.13 -0.65 3.66
CA PRO A 46 1.68 -1.77 4.50
C PRO A 46 0.18 -2.02 4.36
N GLY A 47 -0.22 -3.24 4.59
CA GLY A 47 -1.62 -3.65 4.52
C GLY A 47 -1.73 -5.12 4.25
N GLY A 48 -2.94 -5.56 3.94
CA GLY A 48 -3.16 -6.98 3.67
C GLY A 48 -4.58 -7.29 3.28
N LYS A 49 -4.87 -8.57 3.15
CA LYS A 49 -6.15 -9.04 2.63
C LYS A 49 -7.30 -8.69 3.58
N ILE A 50 -8.42 -8.29 2.99
CA ILE A 50 -9.66 -8.10 3.71
C ILE A 50 -10.33 -9.45 3.84
N GLU A 51 -10.65 -9.85 5.06
CA GLU A 51 -11.27 -11.14 5.31
C GLU A 51 -12.79 -11.01 5.28
N ALA A 52 -13.46 -12.14 5.12
CA ALA A 52 -14.91 -12.16 5.06
C ALA A 52 -15.49 -11.47 6.29
N GLY A 53 -16.45 -10.58 6.05
CA GLY A 53 -17.11 -9.86 7.14
C GLY A 53 -16.39 -8.63 7.64
N GLU A 54 -15.18 -8.35 7.17
CA GLU A 54 -14.44 -7.16 7.59
C GLU A 54 -14.75 -6.00 6.67
N SER A 55 -14.82 -4.80 7.25
CA SER A 55 -14.76 -3.57 6.46
C SER A 55 -13.31 -3.30 6.09
N VAL A 56 -13.10 -2.37 5.18
CA VAL A 56 -11.76 -1.95 4.79
C VAL A 56 -10.98 -1.45 6.01
N GLU A 57 -11.62 -0.62 6.83
CA GLU A 57 -10.95 -0.07 8.02
C GLU A 57 -10.63 -1.15 9.02
N GLN A 58 -11.53 -2.10 9.24
CA GLN A 58 -11.27 -3.19 10.17
C GLN A 58 -10.10 -4.04 9.73
N ALA A 59 -10.05 -4.35 8.44
CA ALA A 59 -8.96 -5.14 7.89
C ALA A 59 -7.62 -4.40 8.03
N LEU A 60 -7.62 -3.12 7.69
CA LEU A 60 -6.40 -2.34 7.79
C LEU A 60 -5.91 -2.27 9.23
N ARG A 61 -6.82 -2.03 10.17
CA ARG A 61 -6.46 -1.95 11.58
C ARG A 61 -5.84 -3.26 12.04
N ARG A 62 -6.43 -4.38 11.66
CA ARG A 62 -5.92 -5.70 12.02
C ARG A 62 -4.56 -5.95 11.40
N GLU A 63 -4.43 -5.67 10.10
CA GLU A 63 -3.17 -5.95 9.40
C GLU A 63 -2.02 -5.13 9.93
N LEU A 64 -2.25 -3.85 10.23
CA LEU A 64 -1.16 -3.02 10.73
C LEU A 64 -0.78 -3.40 12.15
N GLN A 65 -1.73 -3.90 12.93
CA GLN A 65 -1.41 -4.44 14.23
C GLN A 65 -0.53 -5.69 14.08
N GLU A 66 -0.88 -6.58 13.17
CA GLU A 66 -0.15 -7.82 12.96
C GLU A 66 1.24 -7.58 12.40
N GLU A 67 1.35 -6.67 11.44
CA GLU A 67 2.62 -6.47 10.74
C GLU A 67 3.55 -5.51 11.46
N LEU A 68 3.01 -4.46 12.04
CA LEU A 68 3.80 -3.35 12.54
C LEU A 68 3.63 -3.09 14.04
N GLY A 69 2.68 -3.75 14.68
CA GLY A 69 2.48 -3.56 16.10
C GLY A 69 1.82 -2.25 16.50
N ILE A 70 1.23 -1.54 15.56
CA ILE A 70 0.62 -0.24 15.85
C ILE A 70 -0.89 -0.33 15.80
N THR A 71 -1.55 0.60 16.48
CA THR A 71 -3.00 0.75 16.45
C THR A 71 -3.30 2.07 15.77
N ILE A 72 -3.92 2.01 14.60
CA ILE A 72 -4.23 3.24 13.86
C ILE A 72 -5.50 3.87 14.42
N ASP A 73 -5.59 5.20 14.33
CA ASP A 73 -6.78 5.90 14.77
C ASP A 73 -7.85 5.81 13.68
N ALA A 74 -7.94 6.77 12.81
CA ALA A 74 -8.91 6.73 11.72
C ALA A 74 -8.22 6.38 10.43
N ALA A 75 -8.91 5.67 9.55
CA ALA A 75 -8.43 5.39 8.21
C ALA A 75 -9.33 6.15 7.24
N GLN A 76 -8.75 7.10 6.52
CA GLN A 76 -9.50 7.89 5.56
C GLN A 76 -9.49 7.15 4.23
N ILE A 77 -10.62 6.57 3.85
CA ILE A 77 -10.73 5.87 2.58
C ILE A 77 -10.54 6.89 1.47
N TRP A 78 -9.64 6.60 0.55
CA TRP A 78 -9.23 7.59 -0.44
C TRP A 78 -9.50 7.13 -1.87
N ARG A 79 -8.95 6.00 -2.28
CA ARG A 79 -9.08 5.54 -3.66
C ARG A 79 -9.13 4.02 -3.70
N VAL A 80 -9.65 3.50 -4.82
CA VAL A 80 -9.64 2.06 -5.11
C VAL A 80 -9.01 1.87 -6.47
N THR A 81 -8.05 0.98 -6.56
CA THR A 81 -7.42 0.64 -7.84
C THR A 81 -7.40 -0.87 -8.01
N GLU A 82 -7.16 -1.32 -9.23
CA GLU A 82 -6.99 -2.74 -9.51
C GLU A 82 -5.65 -2.96 -10.18
N HIS A 83 -5.03 -4.07 -9.89
CA HIS A 83 -3.79 -4.44 -10.55
C HIS A 83 -3.78 -5.94 -10.78
N ASP A 84 -3.37 -6.33 -11.98
CA ASP A 84 -3.34 -7.73 -12.38
C ASP A 84 -1.90 -8.23 -12.28
N TYR A 85 -1.58 -8.81 -11.14
CA TYR A 85 -0.29 -9.48 -10.96
C TYR A 85 -0.38 -10.91 -11.50
N PRO A 86 0.74 -11.50 -11.90
CA PRO A 86 0.70 -12.91 -12.33
C PRO A 86 0.12 -13.83 -11.27
N HIS A 87 0.36 -13.53 -10.00
CA HIS A 87 -0.08 -14.40 -8.91
C HIS A 87 -1.47 -14.04 -8.38
N ALA A 88 -1.99 -12.86 -8.66
CA ALA A 88 -3.27 -12.44 -8.09
C ALA A 88 -3.81 -11.20 -8.79
N LEU A 89 -5.12 -11.20 -9.02
CA LEU A 89 -5.82 -10.01 -9.46
C LEU A 89 -6.29 -9.29 -8.21
N VAL A 90 -5.71 -8.12 -7.90
CA VAL A 90 -5.97 -7.45 -6.63
C VAL A 90 -6.81 -6.20 -6.83
N ARG A 91 -7.69 -5.96 -5.86
CA ARG A 91 -8.38 -4.68 -5.74
C ARG A 91 -7.86 -4.03 -4.47
N LEU A 92 -7.22 -2.87 -4.64
CA LEU A 92 -6.51 -2.20 -3.57
C LEU A 92 -7.34 -1.03 -3.06
N HIS A 93 -7.69 -1.09 -1.79
CA HIS A 93 -8.44 -0.03 -1.13
C HIS A 93 -7.45 0.83 -0.34
N TRP A 94 -7.15 1.99 -0.88
CA TRP A 94 -6.12 2.88 -0.35
C TRP A 94 -6.71 3.80 0.70
N CYS A 95 -6.10 3.80 1.89
CA CYS A 95 -6.53 4.63 3.00
C CYS A 95 -5.37 5.50 3.46
N LYS A 96 -5.64 6.78 3.73
CA LYS A 96 -4.65 7.65 4.35
C LYS A 96 -4.81 7.56 5.86
N VAL A 97 -3.70 7.46 6.58
CA VAL A 97 -3.68 7.35 8.03
C VAL A 97 -2.71 8.37 8.56
N PHE A 98 -3.20 9.29 9.40
CA PHE A 98 -2.40 10.40 9.89
C PHE A 98 -2.03 10.26 11.36
N ALA A 99 -2.63 9.32 12.09
CA ALA A 99 -2.38 9.17 13.51
C ALA A 99 -2.48 7.72 13.92
N TRP A 100 -1.60 7.31 14.80
CA TRP A 100 -1.55 5.94 15.31
C TRP A 100 -0.89 5.94 16.68
N GLN A 101 -0.98 4.81 17.38
CA GLN A 101 -0.38 4.63 18.67
C GLN A 101 0.51 3.39 18.66
N GLY A 102 1.54 3.40 19.47
CA GLY A 102 2.45 2.27 19.59
C GLY A 102 3.75 2.51 18.85
N ASP A 103 4.73 1.67 19.15
CA ASP A 103 6.02 1.72 18.49
C ASP A 103 6.06 0.71 17.38
N PHE A 104 6.70 1.08 16.26
CA PHE A 104 6.78 0.18 15.13
C PHE A 104 7.65 -1.02 15.44
N GLU A 105 7.11 -2.21 15.16
CA GLU A 105 7.84 -3.46 15.27
C GLU A 105 7.73 -4.18 13.94
N MET A 106 8.86 -4.49 13.34
CA MET A 106 8.87 -5.18 12.06
C MET A 106 8.65 -6.67 12.29
N ARG A 107 7.41 -7.04 12.52
CA ARG A 107 7.05 -8.38 13.01
C ARG A 107 7.26 -9.47 11.97
N GLU A 108 7.46 -9.12 10.73
CA GLU A 108 7.72 -10.07 9.65
C GLU A 108 9.15 -9.99 9.15
N GLY A 109 10.02 -9.29 9.88
CA GLY A 109 11.41 -9.17 9.49
C GLY A 109 11.66 -8.23 8.33
N GLN A 110 10.65 -7.45 7.94
CA GLN A 110 10.79 -6.54 6.82
C GLN A 110 11.55 -5.28 7.24
N ALA A 111 12.13 -4.61 6.26
CA ALA A 111 12.72 -3.29 6.48
C ALA A 111 11.65 -2.23 6.30
N MET A 112 11.80 -1.09 6.98
CA MET A 112 10.88 0.03 6.77
C MET A 112 11.67 1.32 6.59
N ARG A 113 11.08 2.25 5.86
CA ARG A 113 11.66 3.57 5.66
C ARG A 113 10.56 4.62 5.50
N TRP A 114 10.77 5.76 6.14
CA TRP A 114 9.96 6.94 5.88
C TRP A 114 10.49 7.61 4.63
N GLN A 115 9.59 7.98 3.73
CA GLN A 115 9.97 8.45 2.40
C GLN A 115 9.29 9.75 2.05
N GLN A 116 10.02 10.59 1.33
CA GLN A 116 9.43 11.74 0.67
C GLN A 116 9.32 11.44 -0.82
N LEU A 117 8.59 12.26 -1.56
CA LEU A 117 8.52 12.14 -3.01
C LEU A 117 9.52 13.07 -3.65
N PRO A 118 10.27 12.61 -4.65
CA PRO A 118 10.26 11.26 -5.22
C PRO A 118 10.87 10.26 -4.25
N LEU A 119 10.44 9.01 -4.39
CA LEU A 119 10.95 7.96 -3.52
C LEU A 119 12.44 7.74 -3.69
N ASP A 120 13.08 7.33 -2.59
CA ASP A 120 14.51 7.06 -2.56
C ASP A 120 14.79 5.56 -2.44
N VAL A 121 13.77 4.75 -2.48
CA VAL A 121 13.91 3.28 -2.41
C VAL A 121 13.41 2.67 -3.71
N ALA A 122 13.95 1.49 -4.03
CA ALA A 122 13.58 0.77 -5.25
C ALA A 122 13.93 -0.69 -5.07
N PRO A 123 13.25 -1.60 -5.77
CA PRO A 123 12.10 -1.36 -6.63
C PRO A 123 10.82 -1.25 -5.82
N VAL A 124 9.81 -0.62 -6.41
CA VAL A 124 8.52 -0.44 -5.77
C VAL A 124 7.52 -1.38 -6.42
N LEU A 125 6.65 -1.95 -5.59
CA LEU A 125 5.63 -2.87 -6.08
C LEU A 125 4.75 -2.13 -7.11
N PRO A 126 4.58 -2.71 -8.31
CA PRO A 126 3.95 -1.96 -9.42
C PRO A 126 2.56 -1.40 -9.13
N GLY A 127 1.75 -2.11 -8.35
CA GLY A 127 0.41 -1.63 -8.04
C GLY A 127 0.38 -0.31 -7.28
N ALA A 128 1.50 0.11 -6.69
CA ALA A 128 1.55 1.39 -5.96
C ALA A 128 1.83 2.59 -6.86
N LEU A 129 2.26 2.37 -8.10
CA LEU A 129 2.72 3.48 -8.94
C LEU A 129 1.64 4.52 -9.22
N PRO A 130 0.39 4.14 -9.58
CA PRO A 130 -0.63 5.16 -9.82
C PRO A 130 -0.90 6.03 -8.60
N VAL A 131 -0.86 5.42 -7.41
CA VAL A 131 -1.12 6.15 -6.17
C VAL A 131 -0.01 7.14 -5.89
N LEU A 132 1.23 6.74 -6.13
CA LEU A 132 2.36 7.64 -5.95
C LEU A 132 2.27 8.82 -6.90
N GLU A 133 1.83 8.59 -8.13
CA GLU A 133 1.63 9.67 -9.09
C GLU A 133 0.56 10.65 -8.61
N TRP A 134 -0.57 10.13 -8.13
CA TRP A 134 -1.63 10.99 -7.62
C TRP A 134 -1.15 11.80 -6.41
N MET A 135 -0.37 11.19 -5.53
CA MET A 135 0.14 11.92 -4.36
C MET A 135 1.13 12.99 -4.77
N ALA A 136 1.96 12.70 -5.76
CA ALA A 136 2.89 13.71 -6.27
C ALA A 136 2.12 14.91 -6.85
N GLU A 137 1.05 14.62 -7.58
CA GLU A 137 0.23 15.69 -8.14
C GLU A 137 -0.46 16.49 -7.04
N GLU A 138 -1.00 15.83 -6.02
CA GLU A 138 -1.62 16.54 -4.91
C GLU A 138 -0.64 17.51 -4.25
N ARG A 139 0.63 17.16 -4.24
CA ARG A 139 1.66 17.96 -3.60
C ARG A 139 2.32 18.96 -4.54
N GLY A 140 1.81 19.06 -5.76
CA GLY A 140 2.34 20.04 -6.72
C GLY A 140 3.68 19.66 -7.31
N LEU A 141 4.03 18.37 -7.29
CA LEU A 141 5.34 17.92 -7.75
C LEU A 141 5.35 17.40 -9.16
N GLY A 142 4.16 17.17 -9.77
CA GLY A 142 4.11 16.53 -11.07
C GLY A 142 4.18 15.01 -10.94
N ALA A 143 3.48 14.30 -11.82
CA ALA A 143 3.33 12.86 -11.68
C ALA A 143 4.66 12.12 -11.80
N GLN A 144 5.55 12.58 -12.67
CA GLN A 144 6.80 11.84 -12.88
C GLN A 144 7.71 11.88 -11.67
N ALA A 145 7.50 12.79 -10.72
CA ALA A 145 8.33 12.85 -9.54
C ALA A 145 8.11 11.65 -8.61
N ALA A 146 6.97 10.99 -8.74
CA ALA A 146 6.62 9.94 -7.79
C ALA A 146 7.53 8.74 -7.88
N ALA A 147 7.89 8.33 -9.10
CA ALA A 147 8.58 7.07 -9.32
C ALA A 147 9.94 7.26 -9.94
N ALA A 148 10.53 8.43 -9.78
CA ALA A 148 11.78 8.72 -10.44
C ALA A 148 12.89 7.76 -10.08
N ARG A 149 12.81 7.17 -8.90
CA ARG A 149 13.87 6.29 -8.42
C ARG A 149 13.47 4.83 -8.40
N THR A 150 12.30 4.50 -8.93
CA THR A 150 11.85 3.12 -8.91
C THR A 150 12.31 2.33 -10.12
N THR A 151 12.80 3.02 -11.14
CA THR A 151 13.32 2.35 -12.33
C THR A 151 14.84 2.38 -12.27
N LEU A 152 15.44 1.27 -12.44
CA LEU A 152 16.91 1.18 -12.34
C LEU A 152 17.52 0.72 -13.63
#